data_3992aa87547b7731f712e8b2242c49a0
#
_entry.id   3992aa87547b7731f712e8b2242c49a0
#
_cell.length_a   1.000
_cell.length_b   1.000
_cell.length_c   1.000
_cell.angle_alpha   90.00
_cell.angle_beta   90.00
_cell.angle_gamma   90.00
#
_symmetry.space_group_name_H-M   'P 1'
#
loop_
_entity.id
_entity.type
_entity.pdbx_description
1 polymer ?
#
loop_
_entity_poly.entity_id
_entity_poly.type
_entity_poly.pdbx_seq_one_letter_code
_entity_poly.pdbx_strand_id
1 'polypeptide(L)'
;STENWNRPQDEIAALMNLLLESIEEETLMKNNIRFNVIGDFKKLPVEVQKSLTSCIERTSKNSGMYMVLALSYSSRWEITEAVRQIATQVKTGEISPEQITDECISSHLDTNFMPDPDLLIRTGGEIRLSNYLLWQCAYSELYFCDTFWPDFDKEELYKAIWEYQQRERRFGKTSEQIS
;
A
#
# COMPACT_ATOMS: atom_id res chain seq x y z
N SER A 1 -2.39 10.65 -1.81
CA SER A 1 -1.22 10.52 -2.70
C SER A 1 -0.28 11.69 -2.55
N THR A 2 0.96 11.60 -3.07
CA THR A 2 1.91 12.73 -3.10
C THR A 2 1.37 13.91 -3.91
N GLU A 3 0.56 13.67 -4.92
CA GLU A 3 -0.07 14.68 -5.77
C GLU A 3 -1.16 15.47 -5.04
N ASN A 4 -1.80 14.90 -4.03
CA ASN A 4 -2.88 15.54 -3.26
C ASN A 4 -2.41 16.76 -2.46
N TRP A 5 -1.11 16.87 -2.16
CA TRP A 5 -0.57 18.07 -1.49
C TRP A 5 -0.68 19.35 -2.30
N ASN A 6 -1.01 19.24 -3.60
CA ASN A 6 -1.28 20.39 -4.47
C ASN A 6 -2.75 20.87 -4.40
N ARG A 7 -3.61 20.22 -3.61
CA ARG A 7 -5.00 20.60 -3.39
C ARG A 7 -5.10 21.81 -2.42
N PRO A 8 -6.27 22.48 -2.36
CA PRO A 8 -6.52 23.53 -1.38
C PRO A 8 -6.23 23.08 0.05
N GLN A 9 -5.65 23.98 0.87
CA GLN A 9 -5.19 23.62 2.22
C GLN A 9 -6.34 23.25 3.17
N ASP A 10 -7.52 23.83 3.00
CA ASP A 10 -8.73 23.49 3.74
C ASP A 10 -9.21 22.06 3.44
N GLU A 11 -9.12 21.62 2.18
CA GLU A 11 -9.43 20.25 1.80
C GLU A 11 -8.44 19.26 2.44
N ILE A 12 -7.14 19.56 2.41
CA ILE A 12 -6.11 18.75 3.03
C ILE A 12 -6.35 18.63 4.55
N ALA A 13 -6.65 19.75 5.21
CA ALA A 13 -6.93 19.76 6.64
C ALA A 13 -8.17 18.93 6.98
N ALA A 14 -9.24 19.03 6.20
CA ALA A 14 -10.44 18.23 6.37
C ALA A 14 -10.16 16.73 6.21
N LEU A 15 -9.36 16.34 5.21
CA LEU A 15 -8.95 14.94 5.01
C LEU A 15 -8.10 14.42 6.16
N MET A 16 -7.21 15.23 6.74
CA MET A 16 -6.39 14.82 7.88
C MET A 16 -7.23 14.66 9.15
N ASN A 17 -8.21 15.52 9.39
CA ASN A 17 -9.15 15.37 10.50
C ASN A 17 -10.00 14.10 10.35
N LEU A 18 -10.56 13.87 9.16
CA LEU A 18 -11.32 12.65 8.87
C LEU A 18 -10.47 11.38 9.09
N LEU A 19 -9.19 11.40 8.70
CA LEU A 19 -8.28 10.30 8.94
C LEU A 19 -8.14 10.02 10.45
N LEU A 20 -7.92 11.06 11.27
CA LEU A 20 -7.80 10.91 12.72
C LEU A 20 -9.08 10.34 13.37
N GLU A 21 -10.25 10.77 12.91
CA GLU A 21 -11.55 10.29 13.36
C GLU A 21 -11.84 8.85 12.92
N SER A 22 -11.30 8.43 11.76
CA SER A 22 -11.56 7.11 11.18
C SER A 22 -10.72 5.98 11.78
N ILE A 23 -9.66 6.29 12.53
CA ILE A 23 -8.79 5.28 13.15
C ILE A 23 -9.41 4.81 14.47
N GLU A 24 -10.26 3.79 14.40
CA GLU A 24 -10.86 3.14 15.57
C GLU A 24 -9.90 2.09 16.16
N GLU A 25 -8.96 2.53 16.95
CA GLU A 25 -7.93 1.67 17.57
C GLU A 25 -8.53 0.50 18.35
N GLU A 26 -9.62 0.72 19.10
CA GLU A 26 -10.30 -0.34 19.85
C GLU A 26 -10.81 -1.46 18.93
N THR A 27 -11.33 -1.10 17.76
CA THR A 27 -11.77 -2.05 16.74
C THR A 27 -10.60 -2.87 16.19
N LEU A 28 -9.44 -2.25 15.95
CA LEU A 28 -8.22 -2.93 15.50
C LEU A 28 -7.73 -3.92 16.56
N MET A 29 -7.67 -3.52 17.81
CA MET A 29 -7.27 -4.38 18.92
C MET A 29 -8.23 -5.56 19.13
N LYS A 30 -9.55 -5.29 19.15
CA LYS A 30 -10.58 -6.31 19.33
C LYS A 30 -10.55 -7.38 18.24
N ASN A 31 -10.24 -7.00 17.00
CA ASN A 31 -10.21 -7.90 15.85
C ASN A 31 -8.80 -8.44 15.55
N ASN A 32 -7.84 -8.23 16.43
CA ASN A 32 -6.45 -8.70 16.26
C ASN A 32 -5.82 -8.20 14.95
N ILE A 33 -6.11 -6.95 14.54
CA ILE A 33 -5.61 -6.35 13.31
C ILE A 33 -4.32 -5.60 13.64
N ARG A 34 -3.26 -5.86 12.89
CA ARG A 34 -2.00 -5.12 12.94
C ARG A 34 -2.06 -3.96 11.97
N PHE A 35 -1.91 -2.73 12.48
CA PHE A 35 -1.98 -1.52 11.69
C PHE A 35 -0.58 -1.05 11.27
N ASN A 36 -0.45 -0.54 10.06
CA ASN A 36 0.76 0.10 9.57
C ASN A 36 0.44 1.19 8.53
N VAL A 37 1.45 2.00 8.21
CA VAL A 37 1.37 3.10 7.22
C VAL A 37 2.56 3.02 6.29
N ILE A 38 2.33 3.25 5.00
CA ILE A 38 3.38 3.43 3.97
C ILE A 38 3.27 4.81 3.33
N GLY A 39 4.38 5.34 2.83
CA GLY A 39 4.48 6.64 2.15
C GLY A 39 5.28 7.68 2.94
N ASP A 40 5.32 8.91 2.45
CA ASP A 40 6.10 9.99 3.05
C ASP A 40 5.47 10.49 4.36
N PHE A 41 5.70 9.71 5.41
CA PHE A 41 5.18 9.94 6.75
C PHE A 41 5.58 11.32 7.31
N LYS A 42 6.77 11.81 6.93
CA LYS A 42 7.30 13.09 7.41
C LYS A 42 6.54 14.31 6.88
N LYS A 43 5.83 14.17 5.78
CA LYS A 43 4.97 15.23 5.23
C LYS A 43 3.63 15.39 5.94
N LEU A 44 3.23 14.40 6.73
CA LEU A 44 1.98 14.48 7.47
C LEU A 44 2.09 15.52 8.60
N PRO A 45 0.99 16.17 9.02
CA PRO A 45 0.97 17.03 10.21
C PRO A 45 1.44 16.27 11.45
N VAL A 46 2.15 16.96 12.34
CA VAL A 46 2.76 16.34 13.55
C VAL A 46 1.74 15.59 14.41
N GLU A 47 0.54 16.12 14.55
CA GLU A 47 -0.53 15.47 15.34
C GLU A 47 -0.99 14.16 14.69
N VAL A 48 -1.07 14.14 13.35
CA VAL A 48 -1.39 12.91 12.59
C VAL A 48 -0.26 11.89 12.76
N GLN A 49 1.01 12.32 12.64
CA GLN A 49 2.15 11.42 12.85
C GLN A 49 2.11 10.78 14.25
N LYS A 50 1.85 11.56 15.31
CA LYS A 50 1.76 11.04 16.68
C LYS A 50 0.65 10.01 16.85
N SER A 51 -0.56 10.31 16.34
CA SER A 51 -1.70 9.40 16.42
C SER A 51 -1.43 8.08 15.69
N LEU A 52 -0.91 8.16 14.45
CA LEU A 52 -0.56 6.98 13.67
C LEU A 52 0.53 6.14 14.35
N THR A 53 1.58 6.79 14.88
CA THR A 53 2.67 6.09 15.60
C THR A 53 2.12 5.35 16.82
N SER A 54 1.27 6.00 17.63
CA SER A 54 0.62 5.36 18.78
C SER A 54 -0.20 4.13 18.37
N CYS A 55 -1.00 4.25 17.31
CA CYS A 55 -1.80 3.14 16.80
C CYS A 55 -0.93 1.97 16.29
N ILE A 56 0.15 2.25 15.55
CA ILE A 56 1.12 1.25 15.09
C ILE A 56 1.75 0.51 16.27
N GLU A 57 2.24 1.25 17.27
CA GLU A 57 2.88 0.67 18.45
C GLU A 57 1.92 -0.23 19.24
N ARG A 58 0.70 0.23 19.51
CA ARG A 58 -0.31 -0.51 20.28
C ARG A 58 -0.78 -1.77 19.57
N THR A 59 -0.91 -1.74 18.23
CA THR A 59 -1.33 -2.90 17.44
C THR A 59 -0.16 -3.80 17.02
N SER A 60 1.08 -3.46 17.35
CA SER A 60 2.30 -4.14 16.90
C SER A 60 2.37 -5.63 17.26
N LYS A 61 1.73 -6.03 18.37
CA LYS A 61 1.67 -7.42 18.84
C LYS A 61 0.50 -8.22 18.26
N ASN A 62 -0.42 -7.58 17.53
CA ASN A 62 -1.50 -8.28 16.86
C ASN A 62 -0.93 -9.17 15.75
N SER A 63 -1.48 -10.36 15.60
CA SER A 63 -0.99 -11.42 14.71
C SER A 63 -1.97 -11.82 13.60
N GLY A 64 -3.11 -11.16 13.55
CA GLY A 64 -4.14 -11.39 12.52
C GLY A 64 -3.85 -10.64 11.22
N MET A 65 -4.89 -10.07 10.64
CA MET A 65 -4.79 -9.33 9.39
C MET A 65 -3.92 -8.06 9.54
N TYR A 66 -3.12 -7.75 8.52
CA TYR A 66 -2.49 -6.44 8.38
C TYR A 66 -3.43 -5.47 7.69
N MET A 67 -3.67 -4.32 8.30
CA MET A 67 -4.30 -3.16 7.68
C MET A 67 -3.23 -2.10 7.44
N VAL A 68 -3.01 -1.74 6.18
CA VAL A 68 -1.97 -0.78 5.80
C VAL A 68 -2.60 0.40 5.08
N LEU A 69 -2.37 1.61 5.58
CA LEU A 69 -2.80 2.85 4.92
C LEU A 69 -1.64 3.44 4.10
N ALA A 70 -1.89 3.74 2.83
CA ALA A 70 -0.96 4.47 1.98
C ALA A 70 -1.25 5.99 2.09
N LEU A 71 -0.42 6.71 2.86
CA LEU A 71 -0.58 8.13 3.15
C LEU A 71 0.57 8.94 2.58
N SER A 72 0.27 10.03 1.86
CA SER A 72 1.33 10.78 1.14
C SER A 72 2.21 9.87 0.28
N TYR A 73 1.59 8.83 -0.30
CA TYR A 73 2.26 7.76 -1.03
C TYR A 73 2.17 7.98 -2.54
N SER A 74 3.22 7.64 -3.25
CA SER A 74 3.20 7.32 -4.67
C SER A 74 4.35 6.38 -5.01
N SER A 75 4.13 5.46 -5.96
CA SER A 75 5.12 4.44 -6.29
C SER A 75 6.42 5.01 -6.86
N ARG A 76 6.33 6.06 -7.67
CA ARG A 76 7.55 6.73 -8.19
C ARG A 76 8.38 7.37 -7.09
N TRP A 77 7.75 7.97 -6.09
CA TRP A 77 8.45 8.50 -4.93
C TRP A 77 9.11 7.37 -4.13
N GLU A 78 8.39 6.31 -3.83
CA GLU A 78 8.88 5.14 -3.08
C GLU A 78 10.10 4.51 -3.77
N ILE A 79 10.00 4.22 -5.08
CA ILE A 79 11.10 3.66 -5.86
C ILE A 79 12.31 4.61 -5.85
N THR A 80 12.08 5.91 -5.96
CA THR A 80 13.16 6.91 -5.90
C THR A 80 13.86 6.90 -4.54
N GLU A 81 13.13 6.80 -3.45
CA GLU A 81 13.71 6.69 -2.11
C GLU A 81 14.49 5.38 -1.92
N ALA A 82 13.95 4.24 -2.40
CA ALA A 82 14.67 2.97 -2.40
C ALA A 82 16.00 3.07 -3.17
N VAL A 83 15.98 3.66 -4.36
CA VAL A 83 17.20 3.88 -5.16
C VAL A 83 18.23 4.77 -4.44
N ARG A 84 17.79 5.82 -3.74
CA ARG A 84 18.68 6.68 -2.95
C ARG A 84 19.33 5.93 -1.79
N GLN A 85 18.59 5.08 -1.10
CA GLN A 85 19.11 4.25 -0.01
C GLN A 85 20.15 3.27 -0.55
N ILE A 86 19.83 2.53 -1.62
CA ILE A 86 20.72 1.59 -2.29
C ILE A 86 22.01 2.29 -2.77
N ALA A 87 21.89 3.46 -3.43
CA ALA A 87 23.04 4.23 -3.88
C ALA A 87 23.95 4.67 -2.71
N THR A 88 23.36 4.96 -1.55
CA THR A 88 24.12 5.30 -0.34
C THR A 88 24.88 4.08 0.17
N GLN A 89 24.26 2.90 0.21
CA GLN A 89 24.90 1.65 0.62
C GLN A 89 26.05 1.25 -0.32
N VAL A 90 25.86 1.45 -1.64
CA VAL A 90 26.96 1.25 -2.60
C VAL A 90 28.10 2.23 -2.35
N LYS A 91 27.81 3.50 -2.11
CA LYS A 91 28.83 4.53 -1.83
C LYS A 91 29.61 4.24 -0.54
N THR A 92 28.96 3.66 0.48
CA THR A 92 29.61 3.28 1.75
C THR A 92 30.31 1.93 1.68
N GLY A 93 30.17 1.19 0.59
CA GLY A 93 30.76 -0.15 0.41
C GLY A 93 30.02 -1.28 1.15
N GLU A 94 28.79 -1.02 1.62
CA GLU A 94 27.96 -2.03 2.28
C GLU A 94 27.46 -3.09 1.28
N ILE A 95 27.18 -2.67 0.05
CA ILE A 95 26.85 -3.56 -1.07
C ILE A 95 27.59 -3.15 -2.32
N SER A 96 27.78 -4.09 -3.27
CA SER A 96 28.32 -3.78 -4.60
C SER A 96 27.18 -3.61 -5.63
N PRO A 97 27.43 -2.91 -6.76
CA PRO A 97 26.40 -2.77 -7.81
C PRO A 97 25.84 -4.10 -8.31
N GLU A 98 26.64 -5.16 -8.32
CA GLU A 98 26.24 -6.51 -8.76
C GLU A 98 25.26 -7.20 -7.80
N GLN A 99 25.18 -6.72 -6.56
CA GLN A 99 24.24 -7.20 -5.55
C GLN A 99 22.87 -6.51 -5.63
N ILE A 100 22.69 -5.55 -6.52
CA ILE A 100 21.39 -4.90 -6.75
C ILE A 100 20.54 -5.83 -7.61
N THR A 101 19.67 -6.60 -6.96
CA THR A 101 18.68 -7.50 -7.56
C THR A 101 17.25 -6.97 -7.34
N ASP A 102 16.25 -7.64 -7.92
CA ASP A 102 14.84 -7.31 -7.67
C ASP A 102 14.48 -7.44 -6.18
N GLU A 103 15.06 -8.43 -5.49
CA GLU A 103 14.89 -8.63 -4.05
C GLU A 103 15.56 -7.49 -3.26
N CYS A 104 16.73 -7.03 -3.70
CA CYS A 104 17.39 -5.88 -3.09
C CYS A 104 16.50 -4.63 -3.19
N ILE A 105 15.91 -4.35 -4.36
CA ILE A 105 14.99 -3.22 -4.52
C ILE A 105 13.76 -3.42 -3.63
N SER A 106 13.12 -4.58 -3.67
CA SER A 106 11.92 -4.90 -2.89
C SER A 106 12.15 -4.74 -1.39
N SER A 107 13.34 -5.09 -0.89
CA SER A 107 13.71 -4.94 0.54
C SER A 107 13.85 -3.49 1.00
N HIS A 108 13.99 -2.54 0.06
CA HIS A 108 14.09 -1.11 0.34
C HIS A 108 12.78 -0.35 0.08
N LEU A 109 11.73 -1.03 -0.38
CA LEU A 109 10.40 -0.43 -0.51
C LEU A 109 9.70 -0.36 0.85
N ASP A 110 8.78 0.59 1.01
CA ASP A 110 7.97 0.74 2.23
C ASP A 110 7.13 -0.50 2.54
N THR A 111 6.88 -1.34 1.53
CA THR A 111 6.08 -2.57 1.61
C THR A 111 6.89 -3.82 1.98
N ASN A 112 8.17 -3.71 2.31
CA ASN A 112 9.08 -4.83 2.56
C ASN A 112 8.65 -5.81 3.67
N PHE A 113 7.72 -5.39 4.53
CA PHE A 113 7.19 -6.18 5.65
C PHE A 113 5.96 -7.03 5.30
N MET A 114 5.44 -6.93 4.07
CA MET A 114 4.24 -7.63 3.60
C MET A 114 4.46 -8.19 2.18
N PRO A 115 3.71 -9.23 1.78
CA PRO A 115 3.78 -9.75 0.41
C PRO A 115 3.20 -8.75 -0.60
N ASP A 116 3.57 -8.92 -1.86
CA ASP A 116 2.94 -8.21 -2.97
C ASP A 116 1.44 -8.54 -3.06
N PRO A 117 0.58 -7.60 -3.49
CA PRO A 117 -0.85 -7.82 -3.56
C PRO A 117 -1.22 -8.81 -4.66
N ASP A 118 -2.05 -9.78 -4.30
CA ASP A 118 -2.64 -10.73 -5.28
C ASP A 118 -3.75 -10.08 -6.09
N LEU A 119 -4.53 -9.19 -5.48
CA LEU A 119 -5.68 -8.51 -6.09
C LEU A 119 -5.62 -7.02 -5.78
N LEU A 120 -5.68 -6.19 -6.83
CA LEU A 120 -5.88 -4.75 -6.72
C LEU A 120 -7.28 -4.40 -7.19
N ILE A 121 -8.08 -3.80 -6.28
CA ILE A 121 -9.43 -3.33 -6.56
C ILE A 121 -9.40 -1.82 -6.72
N ARG A 122 -9.91 -1.30 -7.85
CA ARG A 122 -10.12 0.12 -8.06
C ARG A 122 -11.58 0.42 -8.32
N THR A 123 -12.15 1.26 -7.48
CA THR A 123 -13.53 1.75 -7.53
C THR A 123 -13.64 3.06 -8.32
N GLY A 124 -14.87 3.48 -8.69
CA GLY A 124 -15.14 4.78 -9.28
C GLY A 124 -14.96 4.87 -10.80
N GLY A 125 -15.00 3.75 -11.53
CA GLY A 125 -15.05 3.70 -13.00
C GLY A 125 -13.75 4.01 -13.72
N GLU A 126 -12.64 4.25 -12.99
CA GLU A 126 -11.37 4.65 -13.58
C GLU A 126 -10.45 3.46 -13.81
N ILE A 127 -10.03 3.23 -15.06
CA ILE A 127 -9.18 2.10 -15.48
C ILE A 127 -7.72 2.56 -15.56
N ARG A 128 -7.07 2.78 -14.42
CA ARG A 128 -5.65 3.15 -14.32
C ARG A 128 -5.12 2.94 -12.90
N LEU A 129 -3.81 2.71 -12.74
CA LEU A 129 -3.15 2.52 -11.44
C LEU A 129 -2.84 3.84 -10.71
N SER A 130 -2.74 4.94 -11.42
CA SER A 130 -2.48 6.28 -10.86
C SER A 130 -1.29 6.33 -9.90
N ASN A 131 -0.15 5.79 -10.33
CA ASN A 131 1.09 5.82 -9.56
C ASN A 131 1.00 5.11 -8.19
N TYR A 132 0.19 4.05 -8.11
CA TYR A 132 -0.02 3.28 -6.89
C TYR A 132 0.54 1.87 -7.04
N LEU A 133 1.44 1.47 -6.13
CA LEU A 133 2.07 0.14 -6.01
C LEU A 133 2.57 -0.45 -7.35
N LEU A 134 3.22 0.36 -8.21
CA LEU A 134 3.61 -0.07 -9.56
C LEU A 134 4.58 -1.25 -9.55
N TRP A 135 5.53 -1.28 -8.61
CA TRP A 135 6.47 -2.38 -8.44
C TRP A 135 5.76 -3.63 -7.96
N GLN A 136 5.00 -3.51 -6.89
CA GLN A 136 4.35 -4.60 -6.20
C GLN A 136 3.20 -5.22 -7.00
N CYS A 137 2.55 -4.43 -7.88
CA CYS A 137 1.45 -4.91 -8.71
C CYS A 137 1.88 -5.59 -10.01
N ALA A 138 3.16 -5.91 -10.19
CA ALA A 138 3.67 -6.50 -11.43
C ALA A 138 2.93 -7.79 -11.85
N TYR A 139 2.45 -8.56 -10.89
CA TYR A 139 1.69 -9.81 -11.10
C TYR A 139 0.33 -9.83 -10.41
N SER A 140 -0.15 -8.67 -9.96
CA SER A 140 -1.48 -8.56 -9.34
C SER A 140 -2.59 -8.72 -10.37
N GLU A 141 -3.66 -9.40 -10.00
CA GLU A 141 -4.92 -9.33 -10.72
C GLU A 141 -5.59 -7.97 -10.49
N LEU A 142 -6.13 -7.38 -11.56
CA LEU A 142 -6.75 -6.06 -11.49
C LEU A 142 -8.27 -6.20 -11.60
N TYR A 143 -8.99 -5.59 -10.67
CA TYR A 143 -10.44 -5.49 -10.69
C TYR A 143 -10.85 -4.02 -10.69
N PHE A 144 -11.61 -3.60 -11.70
CA PHE A 144 -12.12 -2.25 -11.85
C PHE A 144 -13.65 -2.28 -11.78
N CYS A 145 -14.27 -1.40 -10.99
CA CYS A 145 -15.72 -1.29 -10.92
C CYS A 145 -16.17 0.18 -10.94
N ASP A 146 -17.39 0.40 -11.40
CA ASP A 146 -18.00 1.74 -11.48
C ASP A 146 -18.50 2.25 -10.12
N THR A 147 -18.67 1.34 -9.15
CA THR A 147 -19.15 1.66 -7.80
C THR A 147 -18.20 2.64 -7.14
N PHE A 148 -18.69 3.76 -6.61
CA PHE A 148 -17.90 4.70 -5.85
C PHE A 148 -17.51 4.14 -4.47
N TRP A 149 -16.36 4.58 -3.93
CA TRP A 149 -15.84 4.08 -2.66
C TRP A 149 -16.84 4.08 -1.50
N PRO A 150 -17.67 5.14 -1.28
CA PRO A 150 -18.66 5.12 -0.21
C PRO A 150 -19.73 4.04 -0.34
N ASP A 151 -19.99 3.58 -1.56
CA ASP A 151 -21.01 2.57 -1.88
C ASP A 151 -20.42 1.16 -2.07
N PHE A 152 -19.07 1.05 -2.02
CA PHE A 152 -18.36 -0.23 -2.15
C PHE A 152 -18.45 -1.01 -0.84
N ASP A 153 -19.47 -1.85 -0.75
CA ASP A 153 -19.77 -2.66 0.43
C ASP A 153 -19.17 -4.08 0.35
N LYS A 154 -19.55 -4.94 1.28
CA LYS A 154 -19.05 -6.32 1.33
C LYS A 154 -19.53 -7.16 0.13
N GLU A 155 -20.69 -6.85 -0.44
CA GLU A 155 -21.25 -7.57 -1.60
C GLU A 155 -20.36 -7.28 -2.84
N GLU A 156 -19.96 -6.02 -3.03
CA GLU A 156 -19.03 -5.63 -4.08
C GLU A 156 -17.64 -6.26 -3.87
N LEU A 157 -17.16 -6.33 -2.62
CA LEU A 157 -15.92 -7.03 -2.29
C LEU A 157 -16.01 -8.52 -2.61
N TYR A 158 -17.12 -9.18 -2.30
CA TYR A 158 -17.32 -10.60 -2.62
C TYR A 158 -17.34 -10.85 -4.13
N LYS A 159 -17.93 -9.96 -4.92
CA LYS A 159 -17.87 -10.05 -6.39
C LYS A 159 -16.42 -9.98 -6.89
N ALA A 160 -15.64 -9.02 -6.40
CA ALA A 160 -14.23 -8.88 -6.78
C ALA A 160 -13.42 -10.13 -6.43
N ILE A 161 -13.63 -10.69 -5.23
CA ILE A 161 -12.95 -11.93 -4.80
C ILE A 161 -13.42 -13.13 -5.64
N TRP A 162 -14.71 -13.22 -5.92
CA TRP A 162 -15.24 -14.31 -6.75
C TRP A 162 -14.67 -14.27 -8.16
N GLU A 163 -14.59 -13.10 -8.80
CA GLU A 163 -13.98 -12.95 -10.12
C GLU A 163 -12.48 -13.30 -10.08
N TYR A 164 -11.77 -12.85 -9.04
CA TYR A 164 -10.37 -13.22 -8.84
C TYR A 164 -10.19 -14.74 -8.78
N GLN A 165 -11.04 -15.45 -8.06
CA GLN A 165 -10.99 -16.92 -7.94
C GLN A 165 -11.24 -17.67 -9.26
N GLN A 166 -11.89 -17.04 -10.24
CA GLN A 166 -12.11 -17.64 -11.57
C GLN A 166 -10.91 -17.47 -12.51
N ARG A 167 -9.91 -16.66 -12.12
CA ARG A 167 -8.76 -16.38 -12.97
C ARG A 167 -7.65 -17.40 -12.78
N GLU A 168 -7.02 -17.77 -13.89
CA GLU A 168 -5.83 -18.62 -13.88
C GLU A 168 -4.57 -17.76 -13.80
N ARG A 169 -3.83 -17.86 -12.70
CA ARG A 169 -2.59 -17.09 -12.48
C ARG A 169 -1.39 -17.87 -13.02
N ARG A 170 -0.85 -17.43 -14.14
CA ARG A 170 0.19 -18.16 -14.88
C ARG A 170 1.62 -17.77 -14.54
N PHE A 171 1.87 -16.58 -14.04
CA PHE A 171 3.21 -16.08 -13.72
C PHE A 171 4.23 -16.30 -14.85
N GLY A 172 3.82 -16.03 -16.11
CA GLY A 172 4.65 -16.23 -17.29
C GLY A 172 4.73 -17.69 -17.81
N LYS A 173 4.04 -18.65 -17.18
CA LYS A 173 3.97 -20.06 -17.61
C LYS A 173 2.75 -20.32 -18.51
N THR A 174 2.73 -21.46 -19.20
CA THR A 174 1.53 -21.94 -19.90
C THR A 174 0.58 -22.64 -18.93
N SER A 175 -0.73 -22.76 -19.29
CA SER A 175 -1.72 -23.48 -18.47
C SER A 175 -1.29 -24.93 -18.17
N GLU A 176 -0.61 -25.58 -19.11
CA GLU A 176 -0.11 -26.96 -18.94
C GLU A 176 1.05 -27.08 -17.94
N GLN A 177 1.73 -25.95 -17.62
CA GLN A 177 2.86 -25.94 -16.68
C GLN A 177 2.45 -25.63 -15.22
N ILE A 178 1.21 -25.30 -15.01
CA ILE A 178 0.66 -24.96 -13.68
C ILE A 178 -0.43 -25.93 -13.19
N SER A 179 -0.76 -26.94 -14.03
CA SER A 179 -1.66 -28.06 -13.71
C SER A 179 -0.96 -29.13 -12.86
#